data_164abad5bd39594a9b165c3eeca57752
#
_entry.id   164abad5bd39594a9b165c3eeca57752
#
_cell.length_a   1.000
_cell.length_b   1.000
_cell.length_c   1.000
_cell.angle_alpha   90.00
_cell.angle_beta   90.00
_cell.angle_gamma   90.00
#
_symmetry.space_group_name_H-M   'P 1'
#
loop_
_entity.id
_entity.type
_entity.pdbx_description
1 polymer ?
#
loop_
_entity_poly.entity_id
_entity_poly.type
_entity_poly.pdbx_seq_one_letter_code
_entity_poly.pdbx_strand_id
1 'polypeptide(L)'
;MKKRLVSVLLVMALLVPTVTACHDSSKDSQATKDVQETGYDPEEAAKKFDFGELSDEDKNYTIEMGYNNCDHMVGAIIGEKAGIYKALGLNVNVTKSGETLKALTSGAMDVGYTGIEGSIRAVNQGAPFSMAAANHMGGSRYLVVSNDITEPSQLVGKTISMTAEPEIDPEWLTWSE
;
A
#
# COMPACT_ATOMS: atom_id res chain seq x y z
N MET A 1 -32.96 -33.29 47.79
CA MET A 1 -31.80 -33.21 48.71
C MET A 1 -30.79 -32.23 48.12
N LYS A 2 -30.56 -31.10 48.77
CA LYS A 2 -29.74 -29.96 48.35
C LYS A 2 -28.28 -30.26 48.78
N LYS A 3 -27.33 -30.25 47.84
CA LYS A 3 -25.92 -30.19 48.15
C LYS A 3 -25.32 -28.88 47.68
N ARG A 4 -24.93 -28.08 48.62
CA ARG A 4 -24.25 -26.78 48.47
C ARG A 4 -22.81 -27.06 48.06
N LEU A 5 -22.32 -26.50 46.96
CA LEU A 5 -20.91 -26.38 46.66
C LEU A 5 -20.38 -25.04 47.18
N VAL A 6 -19.42 -25.16 48.05
CA VAL A 6 -18.64 -24.06 48.61
C VAL A 6 -17.54 -23.71 47.61
N SER A 7 -17.57 -22.51 47.05
CA SER A 7 -16.48 -21.99 46.23
C SER A 7 -15.39 -21.41 47.10
N VAL A 8 -14.22 -22.02 47.05
CA VAL A 8 -12.98 -21.47 47.59
C VAL A 8 -12.37 -20.54 46.56
N LEU A 9 -12.38 -19.25 46.82
CA LEU A 9 -11.64 -18.24 46.04
C LEU A 9 -10.17 -18.31 46.45
N LEU A 10 -9.33 -18.83 45.61
CA LEU A 10 -7.88 -18.75 45.73
C LEU A 10 -7.42 -17.50 44.95
N VAL A 11 -7.13 -16.44 45.69
CA VAL A 11 -6.47 -15.23 45.14
C VAL A 11 -5.00 -15.53 44.99
N MET A 12 -4.56 -15.83 43.77
CA MET A 12 -3.15 -15.87 43.40
C MET A 12 -2.76 -14.53 42.81
N ALA A 13 -2.11 -13.69 43.59
CA ALA A 13 -1.46 -12.48 43.13
C ALA A 13 -0.22 -12.85 42.31
N LEU A 14 -0.32 -12.88 40.98
CA LEU A 14 0.80 -12.95 40.07
C LEU A 14 1.33 -11.54 39.83
N LEU A 15 2.47 -11.25 40.44
CA LEU A 15 3.32 -10.12 40.09
C LEU A 15 3.82 -10.33 38.65
N VAL A 16 3.21 -9.66 37.68
CA VAL A 16 3.71 -9.53 36.32
C VAL A 16 4.64 -8.31 36.32
N PRO A 17 5.93 -8.47 35.96
CA PRO A 17 6.76 -7.30 35.73
C PRO A 17 6.25 -6.64 34.43
N THR A 18 5.75 -5.42 34.55
CA THR A 18 5.45 -4.56 33.43
C THR A 18 6.74 -4.20 32.72
N VAL A 19 7.05 -4.94 31.67
CA VAL A 19 8.01 -4.49 30.66
C VAL A 19 7.32 -3.36 29.91
N THR A 20 7.62 -2.13 30.31
CA THR A 20 7.25 -0.93 29.57
C THR A 20 8.09 -0.95 28.28
N ALA A 21 7.59 -1.59 27.25
CA ALA A 21 8.07 -1.33 25.90
C ALA A 21 7.61 0.07 25.54
N CYS A 22 8.50 1.04 25.70
CA CYS A 22 8.34 2.34 25.08
C CYS A 22 8.31 2.12 23.56
N HIS A 23 7.10 2.00 23.03
CA HIS A 23 6.87 2.15 21.59
C HIS A 23 6.97 3.64 21.31
N ASP A 24 8.13 4.02 20.79
CA ASP A 24 8.43 5.40 20.41
C ASP A 24 7.58 5.77 19.19
N SER A 25 6.39 6.32 19.47
CA SER A 25 5.44 6.84 18.48
C SER A 25 5.87 8.21 17.93
N SER A 26 7.11 8.63 18.17
CA SER A 26 7.60 9.97 17.85
C SER A 26 8.21 10.12 16.45
N LYS A 27 8.15 9.08 15.58
CA LYS A 27 8.69 9.19 14.22
C LYS A 27 7.70 9.70 13.17
N ASP A 28 6.39 9.67 13.45
CA ASP A 28 5.38 10.21 12.52
C ASP A 28 5.26 11.75 12.54
N SER A 29 5.76 12.39 13.62
CA SER A 29 5.71 13.86 13.73
C SER A 29 6.84 14.58 12.97
N GLN A 30 7.87 13.86 12.56
CA GLN A 30 9.04 14.47 11.92
C GLN A 30 8.84 14.70 10.43
N ALA A 31 8.11 13.81 9.75
CA ALA A 31 7.80 13.96 8.33
C ALA A 31 6.93 15.21 8.03
N THR A 32 6.01 15.55 8.95
CA THR A 32 5.16 16.75 8.79
C THR A 32 5.87 18.06 9.12
N LYS A 33 6.93 18.05 9.93
CA LYS A 33 7.74 19.25 10.22
C LYS A 33 8.67 19.60 9.06
N ASP A 34 9.26 18.61 8.41
CA ASP A 34 10.19 18.82 7.31
C ASP A 34 9.49 19.40 6.06
N VAL A 35 8.20 19.07 5.84
CA VAL A 35 7.40 19.63 4.74
C VAL A 35 7.11 21.13 4.96
N GLN A 36 6.94 21.58 6.20
CA GLN A 36 6.76 22.98 6.51
C GLN A 36 8.02 23.83 6.34
N GLU A 37 9.21 23.26 6.50
CA GLU A 37 10.48 23.96 6.34
C GLU A 37 10.89 24.14 4.85
N THR A 38 10.31 23.39 3.93
CA THR A 38 10.63 23.48 2.48
C THR A 38 9.90 24.59 1.75
N GLY A 39 8.99 25.34 2.38
CA GLY A 39 8.16 26.34 1.73
C GLY A 39 7.13 25.74 0.76
N TYR A 40 6.85 24.44 0.85
CA TYR A 40 5.83 23.80 0.05
C TYR A 40 4.42 24.28 0.45
N ASP A 41 3.66 24.69 -0.55
CA ASP A 41 2.26 25.11 -0.41
C ASP A 41 1.34 24.19 -1.23
N PRO A 42 0.45 23.42 -0.58
CA PRO A 42 -0.48 22.53 -1.28
C PRO A 42 -1.48 23.28 -2.16
N GLU A 43 -1.89 24.51 -1.80
CA GLU A 43 -2.79 25.32 -2.60
C GLU A 43 -2.13 25.75 -3.92
N GLU A 44 -0.85 26.15 -3.86
CA GLU A 44 -0.09 26.46 -5.08
C GLU A 44 0.16 25.20 -5.93
N ALA A 45 0.37 24.04 -5.31
CA ALA A 45 0.50 22.80 -6.03
C ALA A 45 -0.81 22.37 -6.70
N ALA A 46 -1.94 22.56 -6.03
CA ALA A 46 -3.28 22.25 -6.52
C ALA A 46 -3.68 23.08 -7.75
N LYS A 47 -3.22 24.33 -7.87
CA LYS A 47 -3.49 25.19 -9.04
C LYS A 47 -3.00 24.62 -10.37
N LYS A 48 -2.13 23.62 -10.35
CA LYS A 48 -1.67 22.93 -11.56
C LYS A 48 -2.73 21.97 -12.14
N PHE A 49 -3.76 21.67 -11.37
CA PHE A 49 -4.82 20.75 -11.72
C PHE A 49 -6.12 21.53 -11.88
N ASP A 50 -6.55 21.73 -13.12
CA ASP A 50 -7.83 22.35 -13.43
C ASP A 50 -8.79 21.27 -13.97
N PHE A 51 -9.74 20.87 -13.15
CA PHE A 51 -10.82 19.96 -13.54
C PHE A 51 -12.20 20.61 -13.34
N GLY A 52 -12.23 21.93 -13.21
CA GLY A 52 -13.44 22.71 -13.04
C GLY A 52 -13.99 22.70 -11.59
N GLU A 53 -15.20 23.23 -11.44
CA GLU A 53 -15.87 23.24 -10.13
C GLU A 53 -16.47 21.86 -9.81
N LEU A 54 -16.17 21.38 -8.62
CA LEU A 54 -16.79 20.17 -8.08
C LEU A 54 -18.26 20.43 -7.72
N SER A 55 -19.15 19.52 -8.07
CA SER A 55 -20.54 19.53 -7.59
C SER A 55 -20.60 19.33 -6.07
N ASP A 56 -21.71 19.65 -5.44
CA ASP A 56 -21.90 19.38 -4.01
C ASP A 56 -21.91 17.89 -3.71
N GLU A 57 -22.33 17.06 -4.65
CA GLU A 57 -22.26 15.60 -4.56
C GLU A 57 -20.80 15.12 -4.53
N ASP A 58 -19.97 15.61 -5.45
CA ASP A 58 -18.55 15.25 -5.53
C ASP A 58 -17.76 15.69 -4.29
N LYS A 59 -18.03 16.89 -3.77
CA LYS A 59 -17.42 17.41 -2.53
C LYS A 59 -17.73 16.56 -1.31
N ASN A 60 -18.92 15.92 -1.28
CA ASN A 60 -19.35 15.06 -0.18
C ASN A 60 -19.01 13.59 -0.38
N TYR A 61 -18.59 13.19 -1.57
CA TYR A 61 -18.17 11.81 -1.85
C TYR A 61 -16.80 11.51 -1.27
N THR A 62 -16.68 10.38 -0.59
CA THR A 62 -15.38 9.89 -0.13
C THR A 62 -14.82 8.89 -1.13
N ILE A 63 -13.72 9.25 -1.75
CA ILE A 63 -13.00 8.38 -2.68
C ILE A 63 -12.15 7.38 -1.88
N GLU A 64 -12.45 6.10 -1.99
CA GLU A 64 -11.66 5.04 -1.39
C GLU A 64 -10.51 4.67 -2.33
N MET A 65 -9.27 5.02 -1.93
CA MET A 65 -8.07 4.82 -2.75
C MET A 65 -7.13 3.79 -2.12
N GLY A 66 -6.77 2.76 -2.89
CA GLY A 66 -5.83 1.71 -2.46
C GLY A 66 -4.45 1.82 -3.10
N TYR A 67 -3.41 1.55 -2.31
CA TYR A 67 -2.04 1.42 -2.81
C TYR A 67 -1.28 0.31 -2.09
N ASN A 68 -0.26 -0.24 -2.72
CA ASN A 68 0.70 -1.13 -2.06
C ASN A 68 1.99 -0.37 -1.73
N ASN A 69 2.80 -0.92 -0.84
CA ASN A 69 4.08 -0.33 -0.45
C ASN A 69 5.14 -0.54 -1.54
N CYS A 70 5.07 0.29 -2.56
CA CYS A 70 5.94 0.28 -3.71
C CYS A 70 6.25 1.73 -4.10
N ASP A 71 7.47 2.01 -4.52
CA ASP A 71 7.92 3.34 -4.93
C ASP A 71 7.09 3.94 -6.09
N HIS A 72 6.56 3.10 -6.96
CA HIS A 72 5.69 3.52 -8.07
C HIS A 72 4.30 3.97 -7.62
N MET A 73 3.88 3.62 -6.41
CA MET A 73 2.53 3.88 -5.88
C MET A 73 2.53 5.01 -4.85
N VAL A 74 3.67 5.66 -4.62
CA VAL A 74 3.82 6.73 -3.63
C VAL A 74 2.94 7.95 -3.92
N GLY A 75 2.47 8.13 -5.14
CA GLY A 75 1.56 9.21 -5.52
C GLY A 75 0.30 9.27 -4.65
N ALA A 76 -0.25 8.12 -4.25
CA ALA A 76 -1.40 8.05 -3.36
C ALA A 76 -1.11 8.71 -2.00
N ILE A 77 -0.05 8.25 -1.32
CA ILE A 77 0.30 8.74 0.02
C ILE A 77 0.87 10.16 -0.01
N ILE A 78 1.59 10.54 -1.07
CA ILE A 78 2.09 11.90 -1.23
C ILE A 78 0.92 12.86 -1.38
N GLY A 79 -0.07 12.57 -2.22
CA GLY A 79 -1.25 13.39 -2.41
C GLY A 79 -2.00 13.66 -1.10
N GLU A 80 -2.12 12.64 -0.25
CA GLU A 80 -2.72 12.77 1.08
C GLU A 80 -1.83 13.58 2.03
N LYS A 81 -0.58 13.16 2.24
CA LYS A 81 0.31 13.75 3.26
C LYS A 81 0.77 15.15 2.91
N ALA A 82 0.89 15.47 1.65
CA ALA A 82 1.17 16.83 1.16
C ALA A 82 -0.07 17.74 1.11
N GLY A 83 -1.25 17.21 1.46
CA GLY A 83 -2.49 17.99 1.49
C GLY A 83 -3.07 18.35 0.12
N ILE A 84 -2.58 17.75 -0.97
CA ILE A 84 -2.99 18.07 -2.34
C ILE A 84 -4.48 17.74 -2.55
N TYR A 85 -4.94 16.58 -2.12
CA TYR A 85 -6.35 16.19 -2.28
C TYR A 85 -7.27 17.18 -1.56
N LYS A 86 -6.90 17.57 -0.35
CA LYS A 86 -7.67 18.56 0.43
C LYS A 86 -7.69 19.94 -0.25
N ALA A 87 -6.57 20.40 -0.78
CA ALA A 87 -6.46 21.67 -1.50
C ALA A 87 -7.29 21.65 -2.80
N LEU A 88 -7.47 20.48 -3.42
CA LEU A 88 -8.35 20.27 -4.55
C LEU A 88 -9.84 20.13 -4.16
N GLY A 89 -10.18 20.16 -2.89
CA GLY A 89 -11.55 19.95 -2.40
C GLY A 89 -12.02 18.51 -2.45
N LEU A 90 -11.09 17.54 -2.65
CA LEU A 90 -11.40 16.12 -2.71
C LEU A 90 -11.31 15.47 -1.32
N ASN A 91 -12.31 14.65 -1.01
CA ASN A 91 -12.31 13.82 0.20
C ASN A 91 -11.80 12.42 -0.17
N VAL A 92 -10.53 12.14 0.11
CA VAL A 92 -9.85 10.89 -0.27
C VAL A 92 -9.40 10.13 0.97
N ASN A 93 -9.81 8.88 1.09
CA ASN A 93 -9.34 7.95 2.10
C ASN A 93 -8.28 7.03 1.49
N VAL A 94 -7.01 7.20 1.89
CA VAL A 94 -5.88 6.46 1.31
C VAL A 94 -5.55 5.26 2.18
N THR A 95 -5.70 4.06 1.64
CA THR A 95 -5.46 2.80 2.36
C THR A 95 -4.32 2.00 1.74
N LYS A 96 -3.32 1.66 2.56
CA LYS A 96 -2.29 0.71 2.16
C LYS A 96 -2.86 -0.71 2.22
N SER A 97 -2.86 -1.43 1.10
CA SER A 97 -3.41 -2.78 1.01
C SER A 97 -2.70 -3.63 -0.03
N GLY A 98 -2.38 -4.87 0.31
CA GLY A 98 -1.95 -5.89 -0.66
C GLY A 98 -3.10 -6.43 -1.52
N GLU A 99 -4.36 -6.15 -1.14
CA GLU A 99 -5.58 -6.69 -1.77
C GLU A 99 -6.30 -5.64 -2.64
N THR A 100 -5.60 -4.58 -3.08
CA THR A 100 -6.19 -3.47 -3.84
C THR A 100 -6.96 -3.95 -5.08
N LEU A 101 -6.41 -4.88 -5.86
CA LEU A 101 -7.08 -5.41 -7.04
C LEU A 101 -8.41 -6.10 -6.71
N LYS A 102 -8.43 -6.86 -5.62
CA LYS A 102 -9.65 -7.54 -5.14
C LYS A 102 -10.69 -6.54 -4.64
N ALA A 103 -10.25 -5.49 -3.95
CA ALA A 103 -11.13 -4.44 -3.46
C ALA A 103 -11.75 -3.64 -4.61
N LEU A 104 -10.99 -3.29 -5.66
CA LEU A 104 -11.51 -2.70 -6.89
C LEU A 104 -12.53 -3.62 -7.60
N THR A 105 -12.21 -4.91 -7.70
CA THR A 105 -13.11 -5.89 -8.34
C THR A 105 -14.44 -6.03 -7.61
N SER A 106 -14.43 -5.90 -6.28
CA SER A 106 -15.63 -5.98 -5.44
C SER A 106 -16.38 -4.65 -5.27
N GLY A 107 -15.82 -3.54 -5.76
CA GLY A 107 -16.38 -2.20 -5.55
C GLY A 107 -16.14 -1.64 -4.15
N ALA A 108 -15.22 -2.21 -3.38
CA ALA A 108 -14.84 -1.71 -2.05
C ALA A 108 -13.80 -0.58 -2.13
N MET A 109 -13.23 -0.33 -3.31
CA MET A 109 -12.37 0.81 -3.63
C MET A 109 -12.78 1.40 -4.97
N ASP A 110 -12.66 2.72 -5.09
CA ASP A 110 -12.98 3.48 -6.31
C ASP A 110 -11.75 3.62 -7.20
N VAL A 111 -10.59 3.83 -6.59
CA VAL A 111 -9.30 4.01 -7.28
C VAL A 111 -8.24 3.14 -6.62
N GLY A 112 -7.32 2.60 -7.43
CA GLY A 112 -6.24 1.81 -6.84
C GLY A 112 -5.05 1.64 -7.77
N TYR A 113 -3.90 1.54 -7.16
CA TYR A 113 -2.66 1.18 -7.83
C TYR A 113 -2.51 -0.34 -7.84
N THR A 114 -2.40 -0.92 -9.02
CA THR A 114 -2.32 -2.38 -9.21
C THR A 114 -1.32 -2.73 -10.31
N GLY A 115 -0.88 -3.99 -10.34
CA GLY A 115 -0.10 -4.52 -11.46
C GLY A 115 -0.95 -4.71 -12.72
N ILE A 116 -0.36 -4.44 -13.88
CA ILE A 116 -1.08 -4.46 -15.17
C ILE A 116 -1.59 -5.85 -15.53
N GLU A 117 -0.80 -6.91 -15.30
CA GLU A 117 -1.16 -8.28 -15.66
C GLU A 117 -2.39 -8.76 -14.87
N GLY A 118 -2.42 -8.50 -13.57
CA GLY A 118 -3.56 -8.80 -12.72
C GLY A 118 -4.80 -8.03 -13.14
N SER A 119 -4.64 -6.75 -13.48
CA SER A 119 -5.73 -5.89 -13.92
C SER A 119 -6.33 -6.37 -15.25
N ILE A 120 -5.51 -6.72 -16.24
CA ILE A 120 -5.97 -7.27 -17.51
C ILE A 120 -6.75 -8.58 -17.29
N ARG A 121 -6.22 -9.48 -16.45
CA ARG A 121 -6.94 -10.73 -16.13
C ARG A 121 -8.28 -10.47 -15.47
N ALA A 122 -8.33 -9.56 -14.50
CA ALA A 122 -9.56 -9.24 -13.79
C ALA A 122 -10.62 -8.65 -14.73
N VAL A 123 -10.24 -7.69 -15.60
CA VAL A 123 -11.16 -7.10 -16.60
C VAL A 123 -11.65 -8.15 -17.59
N ASN A 124 -10.78 -9.05 -18.08
CA ASN A 124 -11.18 -10.16 -18.94
C ASN A 124 -12.14 -11.14 -18.27
N GLN A 125 -12.15 -11.19 -16.94
CA GLN A 125 -13.08 -11.98 -16.13
C GLN A 125 -14.34 -11.19 -15.74
N GLY A 126 -14.50 -9.96 -16.23
CA GLY A 126 -15.67 -9.14 -16.00
C GLY A 126 -15.59 -8.20 -14.80
N ALA A 127 -14.39 -7.93 -14.27
CA ALA A 127 -14.24 -6.93 -13.21
C ALA A 127 -14.70 -5.55 -13.69
N PRO A 128 -15.48 -4.80 -12.87
CA PRO A 128 -16.17 -3.58 -13.29
C PRO A 128 -15.30 -2.32 -13.13
N PHE A 129 -14.05 -2.37 -13.54
CA PHE A 129 -13.16 -1.21 -13.52
C PHE A 129 -12.39 -1.05 -14.83
N SER A 130 -11.79 0.10 -15.04
CA SER A 130 -10.93 0.40 -16.18
C SER A 130 -9.57 0.93 -15.72
N MET A 131 -8.55 0.81 -16.55
CA MET A 131 -7.25 1.43 -16.31
C MET A 131 -7.27 2.87 -16.83
N ALA A 132 -7.22 3.83 -15.90
CA ALA A 132 -7.28 5.26 -16.21
C ALA A 132 -5.91 5.83 -16.62
N ALA A 133 -4.82 5.32 -16.02
CA ALA A 133 -3.47 5.83 -16.27
C ALA A 133 -2.41 4.76 -15.95
N ALA A 134 -1.24 4.91 -16.55
CA ALA A 134 -0.03 4.18 -16.19
C ALA A 134 0.93 5.14 -15.48
N ASN A 135 1.40 4.76 -14.30
CA ASN A 135 2.35 5.54 -13.50
C ASN A 135 3.77 4.97 -13.51
N HIS A 136 3.94 3.79 -14.09
CA HIS A 136 5.22 3.15 -14.30
C HIS A 136 5.28 2.64 -15.74
N MET A 137 6.18 3.21 -16.53
CA MET A 137 6.40 2.82 -17.92
C MET A 137 7.84 2.39 -18.11
N GLY A 138 8.03 1.33 -18.89
CA GLY A 138 9.33 0.69 -19.10
C GLY A 138 9.56 -0.43 -18.09
N GLY A 139 9.91 -1.61 -18.60
CA GLY A 139 10.28 -2.75 -17.77
C GLY A 139 11.63 -2.50 -17.11
N SER A 140 11.71 -2.70 -15.81
CA SER A 140 12.97 -2.79 -15.10
C SER A 140 12.86 -3.83 -14.02
N ARG A 141 13.29 -5.01 -14.38
CA ARG A 141 13.50 -6.09 -13.44
C ARG A 141 14.99 -6.35 -13.34
N TYR A 142 15.46 -6.54 -12.14
CA TYR A 142 16.87 -6.75 -11.83
C TYR A 142 16.99 -7.99 -10.97
N LEU A 143 17.90 -8.89 -11.35
CA LEU A 143 18.37 -9.91 -10.44
C LEU A 143 19.46 -9.28 -9.56
N VAL A 144 19.12 -9.04 -8.30
CA VAL A 144 20.07 -8.52 -7.31
C VAL A 144 20.85 -9.69 -6.73
N VAL A 145 22.15 -9.62 -6.84
CA VAL A 145 23.06 -10.66 -6.37
C VAL A 145 24.08 -10.10 -5.36
N SER A 146 24.74 -11.01 -4.64
CA SER A 146 25.87 -10.65 -3.77
C SER A 146 27.02 -10.04 -4.58
N ASN A 147 27.81 -9.14 -3.99
CA ASN A 147 28.91 -8.42 -4.67
C ASN A 147 30.02 -9.33 -5.16
N ASP A 148 30.11 -10.55 -4.69
CA ASP A 148 31.06 -11.58 -5.13
C ASP A 148 30.61 -12.32 -6.39
N ILE A 149 29.35 -12.15 -6.81
CA ILE A 149 28.81 -12.69 -8.07
C ILE A 149 28.95 -11.61 -9.14
N THR A 150 29.94 -11.77 -10.00
CA THR A 150 30.28 -10.82 -11.06
C THR A 150 29.95 -11.33 -12.46
N GLU A 151 29.67 -12.64 -12.58
CA GLU A 151 29.40 -13.30 -13.84
C GLU A 151 28.17 -14.22 -13.71
N PRO A 152 27.32 -14.32 -14.74
CA PRO A 152 26.11 -15.16 -14.70
C PRO A 152 26.38 -16.64 -14.41
N SER A 153 27.51 -17.17 -14.87
CA SER A 153 27.94 -18.56 -14.62
C SER A 153 28.09 -18.91 -13.13
N GLN A 154 28.33 -17.92 -12.28
CA GLN A 154 28.47 -18.11 -10.83
C GLN A 154 27.11 -18.31 -10.13
N LEU A 155 26.01 -18.13 -10.85
CA LEU A 155 24.65 -18.42 -10.37
C LEU A 155 24.33 -19.91 -10.39
N VAL A 156 25.08 -20.71 -11.12
CA VAL A 156 24.86 -22.15 -11.19
C VAL A 156 24.96 -22.77 -9.79
N GLY A 157 23.90 -23.46 -9.37
CA GLY A 157 23.79 -24.07 -8.04
C GLY A 157 23.48 -23.11 -6.91
N LYS A 158 23.18 -21.84 -7.18
CA LYS A 158 22.72 -20.87 -6.18
C LYS A 158 21.19 -20.92 -6.01
N THR A 159 20.74 -20.54 -4.83
CA THR A 159 19.32 -20.36 -4.54
C THR A 159 18.92 -18.92 -4.89
N ILE A 160 17.88 -18.77 -5.70
CA ILE A 160 17.31 -17.49 -6.11
C ILE A 160 16.00 -17.26 -5.37
N SER A 161 15.81 -16.09 -4.78
CA SER A 161 14.54 -15.67 -4.19
C SER A 161 13.67 -15.06 -5.28
N MET A 162 12.44 -15.52 -5.35
CA MET A 162 11.46 -15.09 -6.34
C MET A 162 10.13 -14.75 -5.67
N THR A 163 9.26 -14.08 -6.39
CA THR A 163 7.84 -14.01 -6.07
C THR A 163 7.17 -15.38 -6.23
N ALA A 164 6.02 -15.58 -5.63
CA ALA A 164 5.51 -16.83 -5.08
C ALA A 164 5.37 -18.05 -6.00
N GLU A 165 5.31 -18.04 -7.28
CA GLU A 165 5.02 -19.23 -8.09
C GLU A 165 5.85 -19.25 -9.39
N PRO A 166 7.10 -19.74 -9.32
CA PRO A 166 8.03 -19.67 -10.46
C PRO A 166 7.52 -20.40 -11.70
N GLU A 167 6.69 -21.44 -11.53
CA GLU A 167 6.17 -22.23 -12.64
C GLU A 167 5.16 -21.48 -13.52
N ILE A 168 4.57 -20.42 -12.99
CA ILE A 168 3.58 -19.60 -13.68
C ILE A 168 3.95 -18.11 -13.76
N ASP A 169 5.08 -17.71 -13.19
CA ASP A 169 5.60 -16.34 -13.30
C ASP A 169 6.13 -16.10 -14.72
N PRO A 170 5.46 -15.29 -15.55
CA PRO A 170 5.85 -15.12 -16.94
C PRO A 170 7.21 -14.46 -17.11
N GLU A 171 7.67 -13.72 -16.12
CA GLU A 171 8.98 -13.08 -16.15
C GLU A 171 10.10 -14.07 -15.87
N TRP A 172 9.89 -14.92 -14.87
CA TRP A 172 10.84 -16.00 -14.62
C TRP A 172 10.94 -16.95 -15.80
N LEU A 173 9.81 -17.35 -16.38
CA LEU A 173 9.80 -18.21 -17.56
C LEU A 173 10.56 -17.59 -18.71
N THR A 174 10.45 -16.27 -18.90
CA THR A 174 11.22 -15.56 -19.95
C THR A 174 12.72 -15.51 -19.65
N TRP A 175 13.12 -15.47 -18.39
CA TRP A 175 14.55 -15.40 -18.01
C TRP A 175 15.21 -16.77 -17.93
N SER A 176 14.45 -17.84 -17.76
CA SER A 176 14.96 -19.19 -17.57
C SER A 176 15.16 -19.94 -18.89
N GLU A 177 14.70 -19.40 -20.03
CA GLU A 177 14.96 -19.89 -21.38
C GLU A 177 16.31 -19.38 -21.91
#